data_c4a16e156f50c2192505fa17cb49c1b8
#
_entry.id   c4a16e156f50c2192505fa17cb49c1b8
#
_cell.length_a   1.000
_cell.length_b   1.000
_cell.length_c   1.000
_cell.angle_alpha   90.00
_cell.angle_beta   90.00
_cell.angle_gamma   90.00
#
_symmetry.space_group_name_H-M   'P 1'
#
loop_
_entity.id
_entity.type
_entity.pdbx_description
1 polymer ?
#
loop_
_entity_poly.entity_id
_entity_poly.type
_entity_poly.pdbx_seq_one_letter_code
_entity_poly.pdbx_strand_id
1 'polypeptide(L)'
;EESVLVGSTRLRLIDTAGIRQTGDQVEALGIQRSREAIQGADLVIFLCDGSQALTEEDRQILELCCDAPHAIAFINKLDLGQKVEPSELPFMNIVCGSIREKEGLDQLADLIETELGGQTLCDGSILTNARQYDACRRAYEAMLRALQGLKLGQTPDAVLLDVEEAMEAMGEVTGATVREDITARIFERFCVGK
;
A
#
# COMPACT_ATOMS: atom_id res chain seq x y z
N GLU A 1 -2.56 7.91 -12.03
CA GLU A 1 -2.31 7.08 -10.84
C GLU A 1 -1.63 5.79 -11.29
N GLU A 2 -0.53 5.44 -10.68
CA GLU A 2 0.20 4.21 -10.97
C GLU A 2 0.39 3.42 -9.68
N SER A 3 0.43 2.09 -9.79
CA SER A 3 0.74 1.22 -8.64
C SER A 3 2.14 0.65 -8.79
N VAL A 4 2.95 0.77 -7.75
CA VAL A 4 4.31 0.24 -7.69
C VAL A 4 4.48 -0.59 -6.42
N LEU A 5 5.34 -1.60 -6.48
CA LEU A 5 5.73 -2.39 -5.33
C LEU A 5 7.11 -1.91 -4.85
N VAL A 6 7.19 -1.47 -3.60
CA VAL A 6 8.45 -1.11 -2.93
C VAL A 6 8.61 -2.08 -1.77
N GLY A 7 9.62 -2.95 -1.87
CA GLY A 7 9.77 -4.07 -0.94
C GLY A 7 8.52 -4.95 -0.90
N SER A 8 7.89 -5.07 0.26
CA SER A 8 6.65 -5.80 0.47
C SER A 8 5.39 -4.92 0.34
N THR A 9 5.55 -3.60 0.24
CA THR A 9 4.46 -2.63 0.31
C THR A 9 4.00 -2.21 -1.08
N ARG A 10 2.68 -2.35 -1.36
CA ARG A 10 2.08 -1.84 -2.60
C ARG A 10 1.68 -0.39 -2.41
N LEU A 11 2.28 0.47 -3.21
CA LEU A 11 2.03 1.91 -3.22
C LEU A 11 1.14 2.29 -4.41
N ARG A 12 0.23 3.23 -4.17
CA ARG A 12 -0.47 3.98 -5.22
C ARG A 12 0.17 5.35 -5.33
N LEU A 13 0.87 5.59 -6.43
CA LEU A 13 1.51 6.88 -6.68
C LEU A 13 0.51 7.88 -7.25
N ILE A 14 0.48 9.06 -6.64
CA ILE A 14 -0.28 10.22 -7.13
C ILE A 14 0.74 11.26 -7.52
N ASP A 15 0.91 11.49 -8.84
CA ASP A 15 1.79 12.53 -9.34
C ASP A 15 1.08 13.90 -9.25
N THR A 16 1.63 14.78 -8.43
CA THR A 16 1.18 16.15 -8.29
C THR A 16 1.94 17.12 -9.21
N ALA A 17 3.03 16.69 -9.86
CA ALA A 17 3.87 17.53 -10.71
C ALA A 17 3.18 17.92 -12.04
N GLY A 18 2.19 17.15 -12.51
CA GLY A 18 1.37 17.48 -13.68
C GLY A 18 0.50 18.74 -13.50
N ILE A 19 0.52 19.34 -12.32
CA ILE A 19 -0.29 20.51 -11.94
C ILE A 19 0.45 21.83 -12.29
N ARG A 20 1.73 21.75 -12.67
CA ARG A 20 2.61 22.92 -12.97
C ARG A 20 2.36 23.58 -14.34
N GLN A 21 1.26 23.36 -15.07
CA GLN A 21 1.09 23.95 -16.40
C GLN A 21 -0.01 25.00 -16.48
N THR A 22 0.46 26.23 -16.71
CA THR A 22 -0.08 27.34 -17.53
C THR A 22 -1.22 28.21 -16.97
N GLY A 23 -0.88 29.43 -16.59
CA GLY A 23 -1.73 30.63 -16.59
C GLY A 23 -2.47 30.93 -15.29
N ASP A 24 -2.52 32.19 -14.91
CA ASP A 24 -2.97 32.76 -13.62
C ASP A 24 -4.25 32.21 -12.95
N GLN A 25 -5.16 31.59 -13.71
CA GLN A 25 -6.38 30.96 -13.14
C GLN A 25 -6.23 29.46 -12.87
N VAL A 26 -5.26 28.78 -13.51
CA VAL A 26 -4.98 27.34 -13.35
C VAL A 26 -4.07 27.09 -12.17
N GLU A 27 -3.26 28.08 -11.80
CA GLU A 27 -2.32 28.01 -10.66
C GLU A 27 -3.03 27.88 -9.32
N ALA A 28 -4.07 28.65 -9.07
CA ALA A 28 -4.86 28.54 -7.83
C ALA A 28 -5.58 27.19 -7.69
N LEU A 29 -6.09 26.65 -8.80
CA LEU A 29 -6.70 25.31 -8.86
C LEU A 29 -5.64 24.20 -8.70
N GLY A 30 -4.43 24.42 -9.20
CA GLY A 30 -3.29 23.52 -9.05
C GLY A 30 -2.87 23.37 -7.60
N ILE A 31 -2.69 24.47 -6.89
CA ILE A 31 -2.31 24.49 -5.46
C ILE A 31 -3.40 23.82 -4.61
N GLN A 32 -4.67 24.07 -4.88
CA GLN A 32 -5.76 23.43 -4.15
C GLN A 32 -5.78 21.92 -4.35
N ARG A 33 -5.61 21.44 -5.58
CA ARG A 33 -5.53 19.99 -5.88
C ARG A 33 -4.30 19.33 -5.22
N SER A 34 -3.15 20.01 -5.23
CA SER A 34 -1.97 19.55 -4.53
C SER A 34 -2.22 19.45 -3.02
N ARG A 35 -2.89 20.42 -2.43
CA ARG A 35 -3.27 20.41 -1.00
C ARG A 35 -4.22 19.25 -0.68
N GLU A 36 -5.24 19.03 -1.50
CA GLU A 36 -6.17 17.91 -1.34
C GLU A 36 -5.47 16.56 -1.48
N ALA A 37 -4.54 16.43 -2.43
CA ALA A 37 -3.74 15.22 -2.61
C ALA A 37 -2.81 14.96 -1.42
N ILE A 38 -2.13 15.99 -0.91
CA ILE A 38 -1.25 15.91 0.26
C ILE A 38 -2.06 15.52 1.52
N GLN A 39 -3.23 16.12 1.73
CA GLN A 39 -4.08 15.80 2.89
C GLN A 39 -4.66 14.38 2.86
N GLY A 40 -4.82 13.81 1.67
CA GLY A 40 -5.33 12.44 1.49
C GLY A 40 -4.23 11.37 1.34
N ALA A 41 -2.96 11.76 1.36
CA ALA A 41 -1.83 10.84 1.20
C ALA A 41 -1.40 10.25 2.56
N ASP A 42 -1.12 8.95 2.58
CA ASP A 42 -0.53 8.28 3.75
C ASP A 42 0.95 8.65 3.94
N LEU A 43 1.65 8.98 2.84
CA LEU A 43 3.03 9.44 2.83
C LEU A 43 3.22 10.46 1.70
N VAL A 44 3.92 11.55 1.99
CA VAL A 44 4.31 12.56 1.01
C VAL A 44 5.81 12.48 0.74
N ILE A 45 6.19 12.46 -0.52
CA ILE A 45 7.60 12.55 -0.94
C ILE A 45 7.82 13.89 -1.61
N PHE A 46 8.56 14.78 -0.94
CA PHE A 46 9.03 16.04 -1.50
C PHE A 46 10.30 15.79 -2.31
N LEU A 47 10.24 16.03 -3.61
CA LEU A 47 11.36 15.84 -4.53
C LEU A 47 11.86 17.19 -5.02
N CYS A 48 13.13 17.54 -4.77
CA CYS A 48 13.74 18.77 -5.27
C CYS A 48 15.03 18.51 -6.05
N ASP A 49 15.39 19.49 -6.89
CA ASP A 49 16.64 19.50 -7.64
C ASP A 49 17.76 20.08 -6.75
N GLY A 50 18.61 19.21 -6.22
CA GLY A 50 19.71 19.58 -5.34
C GLY A 50 20.84 20.37 -6.03
N SER A 51 20.89 20.38 -7.37
CA SER A 51 21.90 21.12 -8.13
C SER A 51 21.61 22.62 -8.25
N GLN A 52 20.44 23.08 -7.81
CA GLN A 52 20.02 24.47 -7.85
C GLN A 52 19.50 24.90 -6.47
N ALA A 53 19.55 26.20 -6.17
CA ALA A 53 18.94 26.72 -4.97
C ALA A 53 17.41 26.57 -5.07
N LEU A 54 16.75 26.34 -3.92
CA LEU A 54 15.30 26.26 -3.85
C LEU A 54 14.64 27.56 -4.36
N THR A 55 13.71 27.39 -5.29
CA THR A 55 12.90 28.48 -5.81
C THR A 55 11.80 28.87 -4.81
N GLU A 56 11.12 29.98 -5.08
CA GLU A 56 9.96 30.37 -4.28
C GLU A 56 8.81 29.37 -4.41
N GLU A 57 8.63 28.79 -5.58
CA GLU A 57 7.65 27.72 -5.82
C GLU A 57 7.98 26.46 -5.01
N ASP A 58 9.25 26.06 -4.95
CA ASP A 58 9.69 24.92 -4.14
C ASP A 58 9.41 25.17 -2.66
N ARG A 59 9.59 26.39 -2.18
CA ARG A 59 9.31 26.77 -0.78
C ARG A 59 7.82 26.70 -0.44
N GLN A 60 6.95 27.14 -1.36
CA GLN A 60 5.50 27.04 -1.18
C GLN A 60 5.03 25.57 -1.13
N ILE A 61 5.59 24.70 -2.00
CA ILE A 61 5.27 23.27 -1.96
C ILE A 61 5.80 22.64 -0.67
N LEU A 62 7.00 23.03 -0.25
CA LEU A 62 7.61 22.55 0.98
C LEU A 62 6.74 22.87 2.21
N GLU A 63 6.20 24.09 2.30
CA GLU A 63 5.26 24.47 3.36
C GLU A 63 4.00 23.58 3.38
N LEU A 64 3.45 23.25 2.20
CA LEU A 64 2.31 22.34 2.12
C LEU A 64 2.65 20.92 2.57
N CYS A 65 3.86 20.45 2.28
CA CYS A 65 4.32 19.12 2.67
C CYS A 65 4.59 19.01 4.19
N CYS A 66 4.88 20.13 4.87
CA CYS A 66 5.08 20.12 6.33
C CYS A 66 3.83 19.77 7.13
N ASP A 67 2.65 19.95 6.55
CA ASP A 67 1.36 19.62 7.19
C ASP A 67 1.02 18.11 7.06
N ALA A 68 1.81 17.34 6.29
CA ALA A 68 1.58 15.91 6.12
C ALA A 68 2.02 15.11 7.36
N PRO A 69 1.27 14.10 7.80
CA PRO A 69 1.61 13.28 8.96
C PRO A 69 2.92 12.50 8.77
N HIS A 70 3.20 12.07 7.55
CA HIS A 70 4.43 11.39 7.15
C HIS A 70 4.98 12.04 5.90
N ALA A 71 6.23 12.52 5.96
CA ALA A 71 6.88 13.16 4.83
C ALA A 71 8.37 12.77 4.76
N ILE A 72 8.84 12.52 3.54
CA ILE A 72 10.24 12.25 3.22
C ILE A 72 10.67 13.29 2.18
N ALA A 73 11.84 13.91 2.36
CA ALA A 73 12.47 14.71 1.32
C ALA A 73 13.51 13.89 0.56
N PHE A 74 13.53 14.00 -0.76
CA PHE A 74 14.57 13.46 -1.62
C PHE A 74 15.25 14.60 -2.40
N ILE A 75 16.50 14.87 -2.06
CA ILE A 75 17.34 15.84 -2.77
C ILE A 75 18.00 15.13 -3.94
N ASN A 76 17.48 15.35 -5.14
CA ASN A 76 17.89 14.67 -6.36
C ASN A 76 18.98 15.45 -7.12
N LYS A 77 19.61 14.78 -8.09
CA LYS A 77 20.60 15.33 -9.04
C LYS A 77 21.92 15.76 -8.38
N LEU A 78 22.33 15.09 -7.32
CA LEU A 78 23.61 15.38 -6.69
C LEU A 78 24.83 15.07 -7.60
N ASP A 79 24.62 14.27 -8.65
CA ASP A 79 25.60 14.08 -9.74
C ASP A 79 25.96 15.37 -10.48
N LEU A 80 25.12 16.41 -10.40
CA LEU A 80 25.36 17.73 -11.00
C LEU A 80 25.91 18.77 -9.99
N GLY A 81 26.15 18.36 -8.76
CA GLY A 81 26.60 19.21 -7.66
C GLY A 81 25.49 19.46 -6.64
N GLN A 82 25.88 19.91 -5.44
CA GLN A 82 24.96 20.16 -4.34
C GLN A 82 24.89 21.64 -4.01
N LYS A 83 23.70 22.21 -4.03
CA LYS A 83 23.38 23.58 -3.62
C LYS A 83 22.28 23.66 -2.58
N VAL A 84 21.53 22.58 -2.38
CA VAL A 84 20.54 22.47 -1.31
C VAL A 84 21.14 21.63 -0.19
N GLU A 85 21.25 22.23 0.99
CA GLU A 85 21.73 21.52 2.17
C GLU A 85 20.54 20.85 2.87
N PRO A 86 20.68 19.61 3.38
CA PRO A 86 19.61 18.92 4.12
C PRO A 86 19.05 19.76 5.28
N SER A 87 19.90 20.57 5.91
CA SER A 87 19.50 21.48 7.01
C SER A 87 18.54 22.60 6.61
N GLU A 88 18.39 22.86 5.33
CA GLU A 88 17.41 23.84 4.80
C GLU A 88 16.00 23.29 4.70
N LEU A 89 15.83 21.96 4.82
CA LEU A 89 14.55 21.29 4.69
C LEU A 89 14.01 20.91 6.09
N PRO A 90 12.76 21.22 6.40
CA PRO A 90 12.16 20.97 7.71
C PRO A 90 11.63 19.52 7.88
N PHE A 91 12.24 18.56 7.21
CA PHE A 91 11.85 17.16 7.30
C PHE A 91 12.79 16.38 8.23
N MET A 92 12.24 15.42 8.95
CA MET A 92 13.04 14.49 9.76
C MET A 92 13.76 13.45 8.90
N ASN A 93 13.12 13.02 7.82
CA ASN A 93 13.63 12.00 6.91
C ASN A 93 14.06 12.66 5.60
N ILE A 94 15.35 12.73 5.36
CA ILE A 94 15.94 13.34 4.17
C ILE A 94 16.89 12.35 3.53
N VAL A 95 16.69 12.08 2.26
CA VAL A 95 17.57 11.29 1.43
C VAL A 95 18.24 12.19 0.39
N CYS A 96 19.54 12.02 0.22
CA CYS A 96 20.32 12.68 -0.79
C CYS A 96 20.78 11.68 -1.83
N GLY A 97 20.64 12.02 -3.13
CA GLY A 97 21.05 11.08 -4.17
C GLY A 97 20.88 11.58 -5.59
N SER A 98 20.99 10.65 -6.52
CA SER A 98 20.75 10.87 -7.94
C SER A 98 19.93 9.70 -8.50
N ILE A 99 18.72 9.97 -8.94
CA ILE A 99 17.88 8.97 -9.61
C ILE A 99 18.56 8.45 -10.87
N ARG A 100 19.31 9.31 -11.56
CA ARG A 100 20.05 8.95 -12.77
C ARG A 100 21.16 7.92 -12.49
N GLU A 101 21.91 8.12 -11.43
CA GLU A 101 23.01 7.24 -11.03
C GLU A 101 22.52 6.11 -10.08
N LYS A 102 21.21 6.08 -9.77
CA LYS A 102 20.57 5.15 -8.83
C LYS A 102 21.08 5.25 -7.39
N GLU A 103 21.65 6.39 -7.02
CA GLU A 103 22.11 6.65 -5.66
C GLU A 103 20.95 7.11 -4.77
N GLY A 104 20.90 6.61 -3.54
CA GLY A 104 19.89 6.95 -2.54
C GLY A 104 18.52 6.25 -2.71
N LEU A 105 18.30 5.48 -3.78
CA LEU A 105 17.02 4.82 -4.02
C LEU A 105 16.72 3.71 -3.00
N ASP A 106 17.73 2.94 -2.63
CA ASP A 106 17.57 1.89 -1.61
C ASP A 106 17.24 2.51 -0.24
N GLN A 107 17.93 3.60 0.13
CA GLN A 107 17.64 4.34 1.35
C GLN A 107 16.22 4.94 1.34
N LEU A 108 15.77 5.46 0.20
CA LEU A 108 14.40 5.94 0.04
C LEU A 108 13.38 4.80 0.22
N ALA A 109 13.66 3.64 -0.37
CA ALA A 109 12.80 2.46 -0.24
C ALA A 109 12.69 2.00 1.22
N ASP A 110 13.81 1.92 1.94
CA ASP A 110 13.86 1.54 3.35
C ASP A 110 13.08 2.55 4.22
N LEU A 111 13.18 3.85 3.94
CA LEU A 111 12.42 4.87 4.66
C LEU A 111 10.92 4.78 4.37
N ILE A 112 10.53 4.55 3.11
CA ILE A 112 9.13 4.32 2.74
C ILE A 112 8.57 3.11 3.52
N GLU A 113 9.31 2.00 3.55
CA GLU A 113 8.90 0.83 4.32
C GLU A 113 8.82 1.12 5.82
N THR A 114 9.73 1.91 6.36
CA THR A 114 9.74 2.27 7.77
C THR A 114 8.56 3.18 8.13
N GLU A 115 8.29 4.20 7.34
CA GLU A 115 7.21 5.16 7.58
C GLU A 115 5.82 4.52 7.39
N LEU A 116 5.67 3.70 6.37
CA LEU A 116 4.42 2.97 6.12
C LEU A 116 4.37 1.65 6.88
N GLY A 117 5.51 1.00 7.10
CA GLY A 117 5.64 -0.28 7.77
C GLY A 117 5.47 -0.21 9.28
N GLY A 118 5.64 0.96 9.90
CA GLY A 118 5.22 1.19 11.28
C GLY A 118 3.71 1.06 11.47
N GLN A 119 2.95 1.18 10.38
CA GLN A 119 1.54 0.78 10.30
C GLN A 119 1.38 -0.69 9.86
N THR A 120 2.43 -1.31 9.35
CA THR A 120 2.44 -2.69 8.80
C THR A 120 3.12 -3.72 9.70
N LEU A 121 3.37 -3.44 10.98
CA LEU A 121 3.58 -4.51 11.98
C LEU A 121 2.26 -5.23 12.36
N CYS A 122 1.17 -4.83 11.75
CA CYS A 122 0.08 -5.72 11.39
C CYS A 122 0.11 -5.81 9.87
N ASP A 123 0.99 -6.63 9.33
CA ASP A 123 0.70 -7.13 8.04
C ASP A 123 -0.52 -7.95 8.03
N GLY A 124 -1.13 -7.79 7.15
CA GLY A 124 -2.31 -8.32 6.74
C GLY A 124 -3.22 -7.19 6.89
N SER A 125 -3.63 -6.60 5.88
CA SER A 125 -4.97 -6.10 5.79
C SER A 125 -5.66 -6.19 7.14
N ILE A 126 -5.46 -5.20 8.01
CA ILE A 126 -6.34 -5.01 9.15
C ILE A 126 -7.71 -5.07 8.49
N LEU A 127 -8.45 -6.10 8.82
CA LEU A 127 -9.83 -6.20 8.40
C LEU A 127 -10.55 -5.04 9.07
N THR A 128 -10.49 -3.87 8.44
CA THR A 128 -11.03 -2.60 8.95
C THR A 128 -12.54 -2.66 9.08
N ASN A 129 -13.11 -3.70 8.50
CA ASN A 129 -14.55 -3.99 8.57
C ASN A 129 -14.78 -5.16 9.52
N ALA A 130 -15.48 -4.91 10.63
CA ALA A 130 -15.87 -5.93 11.60
C ALA A 130 -16.56 -7.15 10.93
N ARG A 131 -17.28 -6.93 9.83
CA ARG A 131 -17.91 -7.99 9.04
C ARG A 131 -16.86 -8.90 8.38
N GLN A 132 -15.79 -8.35 7.83
CA GLN A 132 -14.71 -9.14 7.21
C GLN A 132 -13.94 -9.94 8.26
N TYR A 133 -13.68 -9.34 9.42
CA TYR A 133 -13.07 -10.04 10.55
C TYR A 133 -13.93 -11.23 11.00
N ASP A 134 -15.24 -11.03 11.16
CA ASP A 134 -16.15 -12.10 11.56
C ASP A 134 -16.20 -13.22 10.51
N ALA A 135 -16.22 -12.87 9.23
CA ALA A 135 -16.18 -13.84 8.13
C ALA A 135 -14.89 -14.68 8.15
N CYS A 136 -13.71 -14.05 8.33
CA CYS A 136 -12.44 -14.77 8.46
C CYS A 136 -12.42 -15.67 9.71
N ARG A 137 -12.95 -15.21 10.83
CA ARG A 137 -13.05 -16.01 12.06
C ARG A 137 -13.92 -17.26 11.83
N ARG A 138 -15.08 -17.11 11.21
CA ARG A 138 -15.96 -18.24 10.87
C ARG A 138 -15.28 -19.23 9.93
N ALA A 139 -14.58 -18.74 8.90
CA ALA A 139 -13.82 -19.58 7.98
C ALA A 139 -12.74 -20.38 8.71
N TYR A 140 -11.99 -19.73 9.60
CA TYR A 140 -10.95 -20.38 10.40
C TYR A 140 -11.53 -21.48 11.30
N GLU A 141 -12.61 -21.19 12.02
CA GLU A 141 -13.29 -22.18 12.90
C GLU A 141 -13.81 -23.37 12.10
N ALA A 142 -14.39 -23.14 10.93
CA ALA A 142 -14.87 -24.20 10.04
C ALA A 142 -13.71 -25.10 9.55
N MET A 143 -12.58 -24.50 9.15
CA MET A 143 -11.39 -25.27 8.75
C MET A 143 -10.79 -26.08 9.91
N LEU A 144 -10.81 -25.56 11.13
CA LEU A 144 -10.41 -26.35 12.31
C LEU A 144 -11.30 -27.56 12.54
N ARG A 145 -12.64 -27.42 12.38
CA ARG A 145 -13.58 -28.55 12.48
C ARG A 145 -13.31 -29.59 11.40
N ALA A 146 -13.11 -29.15 10.14
CA ALA A 146 -12.75 -30.03 9.04
C ALA A 146 -11.46 -30.84 9.32
N LEU A 147 -10.42 -30.15 9.82
CA LEU A 147 -9.17 -30.82 10.19
C LEU A 147 -9.33 -31.83 11.33
N GLN A 148 -10.12 -31.49 12.33
CA GLN A 148 -10.44 -32.38 13.44
C GLN A 148 -11.26 -33.59 12.96
N GLY A 149 -12.25 -33.37 12.10
CA GLY A 149 -13.05 -34.42 11.49
C GLY A 149 -12.20 -35.43 10.72
N LEU A 150 -11.24 -34.96 9.92
CA LEU A 150 -10.26 -35.80 9.23
C LEU A 150 -9.42 -36.65 10.21
N LYS A 151 -8.93 -36.05 11.28
CA LYS A 151 -8.14 -36.75 12.31
C LYS A 151 -8.95 -37.81 13.06
N LEU A 152 -10.23 -37.59 13.22
CA LEU A 152 -11.15 -38.51 13.90
C LEU A 152 -11.76 -39.59 12.96
N GLY A 153 -11.40 -39.55 11.65
CA GLY A 153 -11.91 -40.49 10.67
C GLY A 153 -13.39 -40.30 10.32
N GLN A 154 -13.89 -39.09 10.42
CA GLN A 154 -15.27 -38.78 9.97
C GLN A 154 -15.43 -39.02 8.46
N THR A 155 -16.66 -39.17 8.03
CA THR A 155 -16.97 -39.38 6.61
C THR A 155 -16.56 -38.15 5.78
N PRO A 156 -16.10 -38.35 4.54
CA PRO A 156 -15.72 -37.25 3.65
C PRO A 156 -16.82 -36.20 3.48
N ASP A 157 -18.09 -36.60 3.46
CA ASP A 157 -19.23 -35.69 3.32
C ASP A 157 -19.36 -34.75 4.54
N ALA A 158 -19.10 -35.25 5.76
CA ALA A 158 -19.13 -34.42 6.95
C ALA A 158 -17.98 -33.37 6.96
N VAL A 159 -16.79 -33.77 6.53
CA VAL A 159 -15.65 -32.87 6.41
C VAL A 159 -15.89 -31.84 5.30
N LEU A 160 -16.52 -32.23 4.21
CA LEU A 160 -16.81 -31.34 3.08
C LEU A 160 -17.72 -30.18 3.48
N LEU A 161 -18.73 -30.44 4.33
CA LEU A 161 -19.65 -29.41 4.83
C LEU A 161 -18.88 -28.29 5.56
N ASP A 162 -17.91 -28.65 6.40
CA ASP A 162 -17.07 -27.66 7.08
C ASP A 162 -16.19 -26.85 6.11
N VAL A 163 -15.68 -27.51 5.06
CA VAL A 163 -14.90 -26.83 4.02
C VAL A 163 -15.78 -25.86 3.21
N GLU A 164 -17.00 -26.27 2.86
CA GLU A 164 -17.96 -25.42 2.16
C GLU A 164 -18.32 -24.18 2.99
N GLU A 165 -18.58 -24.36 4.29
CA GLU A 165 -18.82 -23.24 5.22
C GLU A 165 -17.63 -22.26 5.25
N ALA A 166 -16.40 -22.79 5.30
CA ALA A 166 -15.20 -21.94 5.26
C ALA A 166 -15.08 -21.15 3.96
N MET A 167 -15.37 -21.79 2.83
CA MET A 167 -15.31 -21.14 1.50
C MET A 167 -16.39 -20.07 1.36
N GLU A 168 -17.60 -20.32 1.86
CA GLU A 168 -18.71 -19.35 1.82
C GLU A 168 -18.35 -18.10 2.66
N ALA A 169 -17.83 -18.31 3.87
CA ALA A 169 -17.36 -17.21 4.72
C ALA A 169 -16.23 -16.39 4.06
N MET A 170 -15.27 -17.04 3.39
CA MET A 170 -14.22 -16.34 2.63
C MET A 170 -14.78 -15.60 1.41
N GLY A 171 -15.81 -16.12 0.77
CA GLY A 171 -16.53 -15.45 -0.31
C GLY A 171 -17.11 -14.09 0.11
N GLU A 172 -17.58 -13.97 1.35
CA GLU A 172 -18.07 -12.70 1.89
C GLU A 172 -16.96 -11.62 1.99
N VAL A 173 -15.71 -12.04 2.21
CA VAL A 173 -14.54 -11.12 2.28
C VAL A 173 -14.14 -10.64 0.89
N THR A 174 -14.11 -11.56 -0.07
CA THR A 174 -13.61 -11.29 -1.43
C THR A 174 -14.68 -10.75 -2.38
N GLY A 175 -15.96 -10.84 -1.99
CA GLY A 175 -17.11 -10.59 -2.86
C GLY A 175 -17.31 -11.66 -3.94
N ALA A 176 -16.61 -12.80 -3.83
CA ALA A 176 -16.75 -13.91 -4.75
C ALA A 176 -17.86 -14.85 -4.27
N THR A 177 -18.81 -15.15 -5.12
CA THR A 177 -19.73 -16.27 -4.88
C THR A 177 -19.00 -17.58 -5.06
N VAL A 178 -19.20 -18.53 -4.14
CA VAL A 178 -18.67 -19.90 -4.30
C VAL A 178 -19.26 -20.46 -5.59
N ARG A 179 -18.41 -20.73 -6.58
CA ARG A 179 -18.85 -21.32 -7.83
C ARG A 179 -19.09 -22.81 -7.60
N GLU A 180 -20.22 -23.30 -8.09
CA GLU A 180 -20.59 -24.74 -8.10
C GLU A 180 -19.46 -25.63 -8.68
N ASP A 181 -18.61 -25.07 -9.55
CA ASP A 181 -17.45 -25.74 -10.15
C ASP A 181 -16.41 -26.27 -9.15
N ILE A 182 -16.28 -25.66 -7.96
CA ILE A 182 -15.26 -26.07 -6.97
C ILE A 182 -15.76 -27.29 -6.22
N THR A 183 -17.03 -27.29 -5.86
CA THR A 183 -17.69 -28.43 -5.19
C THR A 183 -17.65 -29.66 -6.11
N ALA A 184 -17.98 -29.51 -7.39
CA ALA A 184 -17.89 -30.59 -8.37
C ALA A 184 -16.46 -31.16 -8.50
N ARG A 185 -15.42 -30.32 -8.53
CA ARG A 185 -14.02 -30.77 -8.59
C ARG A 185 -13.54 -31.48 -7.34
N ILE A 186 -14.04 -31.09 -6.16
CA ILE A 186 -13.73 -31.79 -4.91
C ILE A 186 -14.36 -33.19 -4.96
N PHE A 187 -15.62 -33.32 -5.36
CA PHE A 187 -16.29 -34.60 -5.50
C PHE A 187 -15.62 -35.49 -6.56
N GLU A 188 -15.17 -34.97 -7.69
CA GLU A 188 -14.42 -35.73 -8.71
C GLU A 188 -13.12 -36.33 -8.18
N ARG A 189 -12.41 -35.62 -7.30
CA ARG A 189 -11.14 -36.10 -6.71
C ARG A 189 -11.30 -37.00 -5.51
N PHE A 190 -12.39 -36.87 -4.79
CA PHE A 190 -12.77 -37.74 -3.68
C PHE A 190 -13.72 -38.86 -4.10
N CYS A 191 -13.81 -39.16 -5.41
CA CYS A 191 -14.51 -40.35 -5.86
C CYS A 191 -13.97 -41.55 -5.12
N VAL A 192 -14.66 -41.90 -4.09
CA VAL A 192 -14.49 -43.11 -3.32
C VAL A 192 -14.73 -44.28 -4.27
N GLY A 193 -13.71 -45.06 -4.38
CA GLY A 193 -13.79 -46.31 -5.13
C GLY A 193 -14.97 -47.15 -4.71
N LYS A 194 -15.46 -47.82 -5.72
CA LYS A 194 -16.40 -48.92 -5.60
C LYS A 194 -15.93 -49.96 -4.59
#